data_fd591bac95a032a3fe22b4c16c447f20
#
_entry.id   fd591bac95a032a3fe22b4c16c447f20
#
_cell.length_a   1.000
_cell.length_b   1.000
_cell.length_c   1.000
_cell.angle_alpha   90.00
_cell.angle_beta   90.00
_cell.angle_gamma   90.00
#
_symmetry.space_group_name_H-M   'P 1'
#
loop_
_entity.id
_entity.type
_entity.pdbx_description
1 polymer ?
#
loop_
_entity_poly.entity_id
_entity_poly.type
_entity_poly.pdbx_seq_one_letter_code
_entity_poly.pdbx_strand_id
1 'polypeptide(L)'
;MPLALLRLFPLQTQPSGIYNVRLDGTELIFKRLIAMAPASTTYGPRPLILCGPSGTGKSTLIKLLMAEFKEKFGFSVSHTTRKPRPGEQDGREYHFVTKEVMERGVGDGEFVESATFSGNMYGTSRRAVEAVRRQGKICILDIDAQGVELIKTRTDLDPLLVFIKPPSLSVLEQRLRARSTETEESLQKRLQASKAELAYGESHDWLSLSYVSTEDASMCKM
;
A
#
# COMPACT_ATOMS: atom_id res chain seq x y z
N MET A 1 -8.23 -33.47 16.79
CA MET A 1 -6.84 -33.05 16.54
C MET A 1 -6.59 -31.80 17.35
N PRO A 2 -5.54 -31.73 18.19
CA PRO A 2 -5.37 -30.69 19.19
C PRO A 2 -4.93 -29.37 18.53
N LEU A 3 -5.58 -28.28 18.97
CA LEU A 3 -5.13 -26.90 18.71
C LEU A 3 -3.70 -26.73 19.22
N ALA A 4 -2.77 -26.55 18.31
CA ALA A 4 -1.42 -26.13 18.65
C ALA A 4 -1.49 -24.72 19.25
N LEU A 5 -1.10 -24.61 20.53
CA LEU A 5 -0.87 -23.33 21.20
C LEU A 5 0.20 -22.55 20.44
N LEU A 6 -0.23 -21.58 19.64
CA LEU A 6 0.67 -20.58 19.09
C LEU A 6 1.16 -19.70 20.25
N ARG A 7 2.40 -19.90 20.65
CA ARG A 7 3.10 -19.01 21.57
C ARG A 7 3.14 -17.62 20.93
N LEU A 8 2.44 -16.68 21.53
CA LEU A 8 2.56 -15.26 21.27
C LEU A 8 3.98 -14.83 21.64
N PHE A 9 4.86 -14.67 20.66
CA PHE A 9 6.07 -13.91 20.87
C PHE A 9 5.65 -12.45 21.11
N PRO A 10 6.03 -11.83 22.24
CA PRO A 10 5.80 -10.42 22.42
C PRO A 10 6.57 -9.68 21.32
N LEU A 11 5.86 -8.83 20.57
CA LEU A 11 6.52 -7.86 19.70
C LEU A 11 7.46 -7.05 20.58
N GLN A 12 8.76 -7.18 20.35
CA GLN A 12 9.73 -6.27 20.97
C GLN A 12 9.41 -4.88 20.43
N THR A 13 8.81 -4.05 21.28
CA THR A 13 8.64 -2.63 21.03
C THR A 13 10.01 -1.99 21.08
N GLN A 14 10.59 -1.73 19.93
CA GLN A 14 11.68 -0.77 19.84
C GLN A 14 11.10 0.61 20.17
N PRO A 15 11.86 1.51 20.82
CA PRO A 15 11.38 2.85 21.18
C PRO A 15 10.92 3.69 19.97
N SER A 16 11.20 3.25 18.76
CA SER A 16 10.88 3.89 17.48
C SER A 16 9.57 3.45 16.82
N GLY A 17 8.75 2.61 17.48
CA GLY A 17 7.46 2.17 16.90
C GLY A 17 7.56 1.26 15.66
N ILE A 18 8.77 0.84 15.26
CA ILE A 18 8.98 0.02 14.06
C ILE A 18 8.73 -1.45 14.39
N TYR A 19 7.65 -2.00 13.87
CA TYR A 19 7.33 -3.43 13.94
C TYR A 19 7.84 -4.12 12.67
N ASN A 20 8.98 -4.81 12.77
CA ASN A 20 9.45 -5.70 11.70
C ASN A 20 8.72 -7.03 11.81
N VAL A 21 7.79 -7.28 10.91
CA VAL A 21 7.05 -8.55 10.86
C VAL A 21 7.46 -9.31 9.61
N ARG A 22 8.10 -10.48 9.79
CA ARG A 22 8.27 -11.49 8.74
C ARG A 22 6.93 -12.16 8.49
N LEU A 23 6.54 -12.27 7.23
CA LEU A 23 5.25 -12.82 6.82
C LEU A 23 5.28 -14.36 6.68
N ASP A 24 5.60 -15.05 7.75
CA ASP A 24 5.25 -16.45 7.94
C ASP A 24 3.95 -16.62 8.75
N GLY A 25 3.28 -15.50 9.08
CA GLY A 25 2.03 -15.40 9.80
C GLY A 25 1.11 -14.28 9.28
N THR A 26 0.77 -14.27 7.99
CA THR A 26 -0.10 -13.25 7.34
C THR A 26 -1.44 -13.04 8.08
N GLU A 27 -2.08 -14.12 8.48
CA GLU A 27 -3.39 -14.09 9.16
C GLU A 27 -3.36 -13.28 10.47
N LEU A 28 -2.30 -13.44 11.27
CA LEU A 28 -2.19 -12.75 12.56
C LEU A 28 -2.01 -11.23 12.39
N ILE A 29 -1.23 -10.82 11.40
CA ILE A 29 -1.02 -9.40 11.08
C ILE A 29 -2.32 -8.79 10.62
N PHE A 30 -3.05 -9.47 9.74
CA PHE A 30 -4.31 -8.97 9.19
C PHE A 30 -5.39 -8.86 10.26
N LYS A 31 -5.50 -9.82 11.17
CA LYS A 31 -6.39 -9.74 12.35
C LYS A 31 -6.02 -8.54 13.22
N ARG A 32 -4.74 -8.24 13.37
CA ARG A 32 -4.27 -7.10 14.15
C ARG A 32 -4.55 -5.76 13.46
N LEU A 33 -4.35 -5.67 12.14
CA LEU A 33 -4.73 -4.48 11.36
C LEU A 33 -6.24 -4.21 11.47
N ILE A 34 -7.08 -5.25 11.41
CA ILE A 34 -8.52 -5.14 11.61
C ILE A 34 -8.83 -4.62 13.03
N ALA A 35 -8.15 -5.15 14.05
CA ALA A 35 -8.35 -4.71 15.43
C ALA A 35 -7.88 -3.27 15.69
N MET A 36 -6.87 -2.79 14.94
CA MET A 36 -6.35 -1.42 15.05
C MET A 36 -7.15 -0.40 14.24
N ALA A 37 -8.10 -0.85 13.41
CA ALA A 37 -8.98 0.01 12.61
C ALA A 37 -10.40 0.07 13.20
N PRO A 38 -10.61 0.40 14.51
CA PRO A 38 -11.94 0.54 15.07
C PRO A 38 -12.72 1.63 14.31
N ALA A 39 -14.03 1.52 14.31
CA ALA A 39 -14.88 2.53 13.71
C ALA A 39 -14.58 3.89 14.35
N SER A 40 -14.16 4.86 13.55
CA SER A 40 -14.29 6.27 13.91
C SER A 40 -15.78 6.54 14.02
N THR A 41 -16.20 7.17 15.09
CA THR A 41 -17.60 7.31 15.50
C THR A 41 -18.50 8.03 14.50
N THR A 42 -17.95 8.67 13.48
CA THR A 42 -18.70 9.52 12.55
C THR A 42 -18.70 9.04 11.09
N TYR A 43 -17.65 8.31 10.62
CA TYR A 43 -17.47 8.06 9.19
C TYR A 43 -17.10 6.60 8.82
N GLY A 44 -17.36 5.64 9.70
CA GLY A 44 -17.02 4.22 9.48
C GLY A 44 -15.57 3.87 9.85
N PRO A 45 -15.06 2.68 9.45
CA PRO A 45 -13.72 2.22 9.82
C PRO A 45 -12.61 3.14 9.31
N ARG A 46 -11.51 3.24 10.08
CA ARG A 46 -10.30 3.97 9.67
C ARG A 46 -9.75 3.37 8.38
N PRO A 47 -9.41 4.18 7.37
CA PRO A 47 -8.75 3.66 6.16
C PRO A 47 -7.39 3.06 6.47
N LEU A 48 -6.99 2.05 5.70
CA LEU A 48 -5.66 1.46 5.73
C LEU A 48 -4.85 1.95 4.54
N ILE A 49 -3.79 2.69 4.79
CA ILE A 49 -2.87 3.16 3.76
C ILE A 49 -1.67 2.21 3.71
N LEU A 50 -1.44 1.63 2.54
CA LEU A 50 -0.23 0.88 2.22
C LEU A 50 0.69 1.76 1.38
N CYS A 51 1.87 2.08 1.92
CA CYS A 51 2.91 2.86 1.26
C CYS A 51 4.20 2.05 1.14
N GLY A 52 5.10 2.48 0.28
CA GLY A 52 6.41 1.88 0.08
C GLY A 52 6.78 1.76 -1.39
N PRO A 53 8.05 1.48 -1.71
CA PRO A 53 8.55 1.47 -3.07
C PRO A 53 7.82 0.54 -4.04
N SER A 54 7.87 0.90 -5.31
CA SER A 54 7.39 0.01 -6.39
C SER A 54 8.18 -1.30 -6.36
N GLY A 55 7.50 -2.45 -6.40
CA GLY A 55 8.15 -3.77 -6.35
C GLY A 55 8.23 -4.41 -4.96
N THR A 56 7.80 -3.73 -3.90
CA THR A 56 7.82 -4.27 -2.53
C THR A 56 6.77 -5.35 -2.26
N GLY A 57 5.79 -5.51 -3.14
CA GLY A 57 4.73 -6.52 -3.00
C GLY A 57 3.40 -5.98 -2.48
N LYS A 58 3.19 -4.65 -2.43
CA LYS A 58 1.91 -4.04 -2.00
C LYS A 58 0.69 -4.67 -2.67
N SER A 59 0.67 -4.70 -4.00
CA SER A 59 -0.47 -5.25 -4.77
C SER A 59 -0.72 -6.73 -4.46
N THR A 60 0.32 -7.52 -4.17
CA THR A 60 0.19 -8.92 -3.75
C THR A 60 -0.46 -9.01 -2.38
N LEU A 61 -0.01 -8.19 -1.43
CA LEU A 61 -0.60 -8.12 -0.09
C LEU A 61 -2.05 -7.68 -0.13
N ILE A 62 -2.39 -6.67 -0.95
CA ILE A 62 -3.78 -6.22 -1.14
C ILE A 62 -4.65 -7.37 -1.66
N LYS A 63 -4.17 -8.12 -2.67
CA LYS A 63 -4.91 -9.28 -3.20
C LYS A 63 -5.14 -10.34 -2.14
N LEU A 64 -4.14 -10.64 -1.31
CA LEU A 64 -4.28 -11.61 -0.20
C LEU A 64 -5.26 -11.11 0.86
N LEU A 65 -5.18 -9.84 1.29
CA LEU A 65 -6.13 -9.23 2.20
C LEU A 65 -7.58 -9.31 1.68
N MET A 66 -7.76 -8.94 0.42
CA MET A 66 -9.08 -8.93 -0.22
C MET A 66 -9.64 -10.34 -0.42
N ALA A 67 -8.79 -11.35 -0.63
CA ALA A 67 -9.22 -12.75 -0.76
C ALA A 67 -9.62 -13.35 0.59
N GLU A 68 -8.81 -13.11 1.63
CA GLU A 68 -8.99 -13.73 2.95
C GLU A 68 -10.07 -13.03 3.79
N PHE A 69 -10.15 -11.69 3.69
CA PHE A 69 -11.05 -10.86 4.50
C PHE A 69 -11.95 -9.95 3.65
N LYS A 70 -12.52 -10.48 2.57
CA LYS A 70 -13.34 -9.74 1.59
C LYS A 70 -14.51 -8.95 2.20
N GLU A 71 -15.04 -9.43 3.35
CA GLU A 71 -16.15 -8.75 4.06
C GLU A 71 -15.65 -7.61 4.96
N LYS A 72 -14.34 -7.53 5.24
CA LYS A 72 -13.76 -6.51 6.12
C LYS A 72 -13.08 -5.40 5.36
N PHE A 73 -12.55 -5.68 4.18
CA PHE A 73 -11.80 -4.72 3.38
C PHE A 73 -12.49 -4.40 2.06
N GLY A 74 -12.26 -3.20 1.57
CA GLY A 74 -12.59 -2.77 0.22
C GLY A 74 -11.43 -1.94 -0.34
N PHE A 75 -11.16 -2.07 -1.64
CA PHE A 75 -10.10 -1.34 -2.30
C PHE A 75 -10.63 -0.05 -2.91
N SER A 76 -9.94 1.07 -2.66
CA SER A 76 -10.19 2.31 -3.36
C SER A 76 -9.45 2.32 -4.69
N VAL A 77 -10.19 2.16 -5.79
CA VAL A 77 -9.61 2.22 -7.14
C VAL A 77 -9.19 3.66 -7.44
N SER A 78 -7.88 3.88 -7.57
CA SER A 78 -7.30 5.18 -7.86
C SER A 78 -7.43 5.55 -9.33
N HIS A 79 -7.34 6.84 -9.63
CA HIS A 79 -7.27 7.38 -10.99
C HIS A 79 -5.82 7.50 -11.44
N THR A 80 -5.55 7.35 -12.73
CA THR A 80 -4.23 7.61 -13.32
C THR A 80 -4.31 8.09 -14.76
N THR A 81 -3.35 8.93 -15.13
CA THR A 81 -3.15 9.35 -16.53
C THR A 81 -2.23 8.40 -17.30
N ARG A 82 -1.66 7.41 -16.63
CA ARG A 82 -0.86 6.35 -17.25
C ARG A 82 -1.74 5.46 -18.13
N LYS A 83 -1.23 5.07 -19.28
CA LYS A 83 -1.89 4.05 -20.12
C LYS A 83 -1.97 2.70 -19.39
N PRO A 84 -3.05 1.93 -19.60
CA PRO A 84 -3.17 0.59 -19.04
C PRO A 84 -2.05 -0.33 -19.55
N ARG A 85 -1.56 -1.22 -18.68
CA ARG A 85 -0.65 -2.30 -19.04
C ARG A 85 -1.44 -3.50 -19.58
N PRO A 86 -0.77 -4.46 -20.27
CA PRO A 86 -1.44 -5.69 -20.65
C PRO A 86 -2.12 -6.39 -19.46
N GLY A 87 -3.40 -6.69 -19.61
CA GLY A 87 -4.21 -7.34 -18.58
C GLY A 87 -4.84 -6.41 -17.54
N GLU A 88 -4.51 -5.12 -17.51
CA GLU A 88 -5.21 -4.13 -16.66
C GLU A 88 -6.52 -3.69 -17.32
N GLN A 89 -7.55 -3.46 -16.50
CA GLN A 89 -8.88 -3.04 -16.93
C GLN A 89 -9.30 -1.76 -16.20
N ASP A 90 -9.99 -0.88 -16.92
CA ASP A 90 -10.57 0.32 -16.35
C ASP A 90 -11.57 -0.01 -15.23
N GLY A 91 -11.50 0.73 -14.14
CA GLY A 91 -12.34 0.52 -12.95
C GLY A 91 -11.92 -0.66 -12.06
N ARG A 92 -10.92 -1.45 -12.46
CA ARG A 92 -10.41 -2.57 -11.65
C ARG A 92 -9.04 -2.28 -11.03
N GLU A 93 -8.01 -2.04 -11.84
CA GLU A 93 -6.69 -1.66 -11.36
C GLU A 93 -6.60 -0.15 -11.12
N TYR A 94 -7.10 0.63 -12.08
CA TYR A 94 -7.20 2.08 -12.04
C TYR A 94 -8.43 2.54 -12.83
N HIS A 95 -8.88 3.76 -12.55
CA HIS A 95 -9.65 4.55 -13.50
C HIS A 95 -8.66 5.27 -14.41
N PHE A 96 -8.55 4.83 -15.68
CA PHE A 96 -7.64 5.41 -16.64
C PHE A 96 -8.28 6.64 -17.27
N VAL A 97 -7.75 7.82 -16.95
CA VAL A 97 -8.31 9.12 -17.35
C VAL A 97 -7.28 9.95 -18.13
N THR A 98 -7.75 10.98 -18.84
CA THR A 98 -6.85 11.93 -19.47
C THR A 98 -6.27 12.90 -18.43
N LYS A 99 -5.18 13.59 -18.82
CA LYS A 99 -4.54 14.58 -17.94
C LYS A 99 -5.49 15.72 -17.60
N GLU A 100 -6.26 16.19 -18.58
CA GLU A 100 -7.22 17.28 -18.41
C GLU A 100 -8.33 16.92 -17.41
N VAL A 101 -8.83 15.67 -17.47
CA VAL A 101 -9.83 15.17 -16.51
C VAL A 101 -9.24 15.12 -15.10
N MET A 102 -8.00 14.63 -14.98
CA MET A 102 -7.31 14.53 -13.69
C MET A 102 -7.06 15.91 -13.08
N GLU A 103 -6.51 16.86 -13.87
CA GLU A 103 -6.23 18.23 -13.42
C GLU A 103 -7.49 18.96 -12.99
N ARG A 104 -8.59 18.80 -13.72
CA ARG A 104 -9.90 19.37 -13.34
C ARG A 104 -10.36 18.81 -12.00
N GLY A 105 -10.41 17.48 -11.83
CA GLY A 105 -10.85 16.87 -10.58
C GLY A 105 -9.97 17.25 -9.38
N VAL A 106 -8.65 17.46 -9.59
CA VAL A 106 -7.76 17.99 -8.54
C VAL A 106 -8.15 19.42 -8.19
N GLY A 107 -8.41 20.28 -9.19
CA GLY A 107 -8.84 21.67 -9.00
C GLY A 107 -10.19 21.77 -8.28
N ASP A 108 -11.10 20.87 -8.58
CA ASP A 108 -12.45 20.79 -7.97
C ASP A 108 -12.43 20.13 -6.56
N GLY A 109 -11.27 19.68 -6.08
CA GLY A 109 -11.13 19.05 -4.76
C GLY A 109 -11.75 17.65 -4.64
N GLU A 110 -11.94 16.97 -5.77
CA GLU A 110 -12.53 15.61 -5.82
C GLU A 110 -11.61 14.52 -5.24
N PHE A 111 -10.31 14.80 -5.10
CA PHE A 111 -9.32 13.85 -4.63
C PHE A 111 -8.95 14.06 -3.15
N VAL A 112 -8.74 12.97 -2.43
CA VAL A 112 -8.18 12.99 -1.06
C VAL A 112 -6.67 13.21 -1.10
N GLU A 113 -6.03 12.72 -2.17
CA GLU A 113 -4.62 12.95 -2.51
C GLU A 113 -4.43 12.88 -4.01
N SER A 114 -3.39 13.52 -4.50
CA SER A 114 -2.91 13.36 -5.87
C SER A 114 -1.40 13.59 -5.92
N ALA A 115 -0.71 12.82 -6.75
CA ALA A 115 0.74 12.90 -6.91
C ALA A 115 1.14 12.68 -8.38
N THR A 116 2.30 13.21 -8.76
CA THR A 116 2.89 12.95 -10.07
C THR A 116 4.11 12.05 -9.89
N PHE A 117 4.09 10.91 -10.57
CA PHE A 117 5.18 9.95 -10.56
C PHE A 117 5.50 9.46 -11.97
N SER A 118 6.78 9.53 -12.35
CA SER A 118 7.26 9.13 -13.69
C SER A 118 6.47 9.77 -14.83
N GLY A 119 6.12 11.06 -14.71
CA GLY A 119 5.40 11.82 -15.73
C GLY A 119 3.91 11.54 -15.83
N ASN A 120 3.35 10.70 -14.96
CA ASN A 120 1.93 10.41 -14.88
C ASN A 120 1.34 10.89 -13.56
N MET A 121 0.09 11.32 -13.60
CA MET A 121 -0.66 11.68 -12.40
C MET A 121 -1.37 10.44 -11.85
N TYR A 122 -1.47 10.40 -10.54
CA TYR A 122 -2.22 9.41 -9.78
C TYR A 122 -3.04 10.14 -8.72
N GLY A 123 -4.17 9.59 -8.32
CA GLY A 123 -4.95 10.19 -7.25
C GLY A 123 -6.10 9.29 -6.78
N THR A 124 -6.42 9.40 -5.51
CA THR A 124 -7.51 8.67 -4.87
C THR A 124 -8.68 9.61 -4.67
N SER A 125 -9.83 9.31 -5.30
CA SER A 125 -11.00 10.17 -5.19
C SER A 125 -11.71 9.99 -3.85
N ARG A 126 -12.27 11.09 -3.30
CA ARG A 126 -13.11 11.08 -2.10
C ARG A 126 -14.28 10.12 -2.26
N ARG A 127 -14.91 10.13 -3.43
CA ARG A 127 -16.05 9.26 -3.75
C ARG A 127 -15.68 7.77 -3.65
N ALA A 128 -14.49 7.36 -4.13
CA ALA A 128 -14.04 5.98 -4.05
C ALA A 128 -13.83 5.54 -2.60
N VAL A 129 -13.20 6.37 -1.78
CA VAL A 129 -12.99 6.10 -0.35
C VAL A 129 -14.32 5.99 0.39
N GLU A 130 -15.22 6.94 0.20
CA GLU A 130 -16.53 6.95 0.84
C GLU A 130 -17.40 5.76 0.41
N ALA A 131 -17.35 5.36 -0.86
CA ALA A 131 -18.13 4.22 -1.35
C ALA A 131 -17.77 2.92 -0.60
N VAL A 132 -16.49 2.73 -0.27
CA VAL A 132 -16.03 1.59 0.54
C VAL A 132 -16.46 1.73 1.99
N ARG A 133 -16.26 2.92 2.59
CA ARG A 133 -16.58 3.18 4.01
C ARG A 133 -18.07 3.05 4.31
N ARG A 134 -18.94 3.48 3.40
CA ARG A 134 -20.41 3.33 3.50
C ARG A 134 -20.86 1.87 3.56
N GLN A 135 -20.04 0.93 3.06
CA GLN A 135 -20.28 -0.52 3.20
C GLN A 135 -19.84 -1.07 4.57
N GLY A 136 -19.35 -0.23 5.48
CA GLY A 136 -18.79 -0.64 6.76
C GLY A 136 -17.43 -1.33 6.64
N LYS A 137 -16.75 -1.21 5.48
CA LYS A 137 -15.46 -1.84 5.20
C LYS A 137 -14.29 -0.90 5.46
N ILE A 138 -13.16 -1.48 5.83
CA ILE A 138 -11.88 -0.78 5.92
C ILE A 138 -11.40 -0.48 4.48
N CYS A 139 -11.33 0.80 4.13
CA CYS A 139 -10.88 1.22 2.80
C CYS A 139 -9.36 1.09 2.68
N ILE A 140 -8.86 0.28 1.75
CA ILE A 140 -7.43 0.16 1.44
C ILE A 140 -7.07 1.20 0.37
N LEU A 141 -6.02 1.99 0.64
CA LEU A 141 -5.39 2.93 -0.28
C LEU A 141 -3.95 2.47 -0.56
N ASP A 142 -3.59 2.33 -1.85
CA ASP A 142 -2.20 2.07 -2.30
C ASP A 142 -1.64 3.38 -2.87
N ILE A 143 -0.95 4.14 -2.05
CA ILE A 143 -0.44 5.48 -2.37
C ILE A 143 1.05 5.61 -2.06
N ASP A 144 1.71 6.57 -2.69
CA ASP A 144 3.12 6.87 -2.46
C ASP A 144 3.33 7.81 -1.26
N ALA A 145 4.59 8.11 -0.96
CA ALA A 145 4.95 8.99 0.16
C ALA A 145 4.38 10.41 0.02
N GLN A 146 4.27 10.94 -1.21
CA GLN A 146 3.72 12.27 -1.45
C GLN A 146 2.23 12.30 -1.12
N GLY A 147 1.48 11.27 -1.56
CA GLY A 147 0.06 11.12 -1.24
C GLY A 147 -0.19 10.98 0.26
N VAL A 148 0.69 10.28 0.97
CA VAL A 148 0.59 10.15 2.42
C VAL A 148 0.74 11.50 3.13
N GLU A 149 1.73 12.31 2.74
CA GLU A 149 1.90 13.65 3.34
C GLU A 149 0.66 14.53 3.12
N LEU A 150 0.04 14.46 1.94
CA LEU A 150 -1.21 15.18 1.67
C LEU A 150 -2.36 14.70 2.58
N ILE A 151 -2.47 13.39 2.81
CA ILE A 151 -3.52 12.84 3.68
C ILE A 151 -3.28 13.19 5.15
N LYS A 152 -2.02 13.20 5.62
CA LYS A 152 -1.71 13.60 7.02
C LYS A 152 -2.16 15.02 7.35
N THR A 153 -2.22 15.90 6.36
CA THR A 153 -2.75 17.25 6.55
C THR A 153 -4.28 17.30 6.65
N ARG A 154 -4.96 16.19 6.36
CA ARG A 154 -6.42 16.04 6.37
C ARG A 154 -6.87 15.29 7.61
N THR A 155 -7.46 16.00 8.55
CA THR A 155 -7.89 15.45 9.85
C THR A 155 -9.12 14.56 9.78
N ASP A 156 -9.85 14.56 8.64
CA ASP A 156 -11.11 13.85 8.46
C ASP A 156 -10.95 12.34 8.15
N LEU A 157 -9.76 11.88 7.78
CA LEU A 157 -9.55 10.47 7.41
C LEU A 157 -8.96 9.59 8.50
N ASP A 158 -8.09 10.12 9.36
CA ASP A 158 -7.38 9.41 10.44
C ASP A 158 -6.94 7.98 10.04
N PRO A 159 -6.08 7.83 9.02
CA PRO A 159 -5.74 6.52 8.47
C PRO A 159 -4.79 5.74 9.38
N LEU A 160 -4.86 4.40 9.29
CA LEU A 160 -3.79 3.53 9.73
C LEU A 160 -2.71 3.46 8.65
N LEU A 161 -1.50 3.88 8.98
CA LEU A 161 -0.38 3.95 8.03
C LEU A 161 0.51 2.72 8.14
N VAL A 162 0.69 2.00 7.03
CA VAL A 162 1.54 0.81 6.94
C VAL A 162 2.57 0.98 5.84
N PHE A 163 3.85 0.88 6.20
CA PHE A 163 4.95 0.96 5.24
C PHE A 163 5.45 -0.44 4.87
N ILE A 164 5.42 -0.78 3.59
CA ILE A 164 5.87 -2.07 3.07
C ILE A 164 7.31 -1.96 2.60
N LYS A 165 8.22 -2.63 3.31
CA LYS A 165 9.65 -2.70 2.95
C LYS A 165 9.95 -3.95 2.13
N PRO A 166 10.89 -3.89 1.17
CA PRO A 166 11.45 -5.10 0.58
C PRO A 166 12.38 -5.78 1.61
N PRO A 167 12.66 -7.09 1.49
CA PRO A 167 13.63 -7.78 2.32
C PRO A 167 15.03 -7.18 2.20
N SER A 168 15.41 -6.74 0.99
CA SER A 168 16.64 -6.02 0.68
C SER A 168 16.51 -5.23 -0.64
N LEU A 169 17.43 -4.31 -0.89
CA LEU A 169 17.48 -3.59 -2.17
C LEU A 169 17.77 -4.53 -3.35
N SER A 170 18.57 -5.60 -3.14
CA SER A 170 18.83 -6.59 -4.18
C SER A 170 17.58 -7.36 -4.58
N VAL A 171 16.76 -7.77 -3.61
CA VAL A 171 15.46 -8.42 -3.88
C VAL A 171 14.53 -7.45 -4.61
N LEU A 172 14.51 -6.17 -4.22
CA LEU A 172 13.70 -5.17 -4.91
C LEU A 172 14.13 -5.02 -6.38
N GLU A 173 15.43 -4.92 -6.64
CA GLU A 173 15.96 -4.84 -8.01
C GLU A 173 15.58 -6.06 -8.83
N GLN A 174 15.75 -7.27 -8.30
CA GLN A 174 15.35 -8.51 -8.98
C GLN A 174 13.86 -8.51 -9.34
N ARG A 175 13.00 -8.11 -8.43
CA ARG A 175 11.56 -8.00 -8.66
C ARG A 175 11.20 -6.97 -9.72
N LEU A 176 11.91 -5.85 -9.76
CA LEU A 176 11.71 -4.82 -10.79
C LEU A 176 12.18 -5.32 -12.17
N ARG A 177 13.33 -5.99 -12.25
CA ARG A 177 13.84 -6.60 -13.50
C ARG A 177 12.92 -7.69 -14.03
N ALA A 178 12.38 -8.54 -13.16
CA ALA A 178 11.47 -9.63 -13.54
C ALA A 178 10.16 -9.16 -14.19
N ARG A 179 9.77 -7.89 -14.03
CA ARG A 179 8.57 -7.33 -14.70
C ARG A 179 8.74 -7.16 -16.22
N SER A 180 9.97 -7.21 -16.74
CA SER A 180 10.31 -7.15 -18.19
C SER A 180 9.71 -5.96 -18.96
N THR A 181 9.24 -4.92 -18.26
CA THR A 181 8.57 -3.74 -18.83
C THR A 181 9.41 -2.47 -18.73
N GLU A 182 10.64 -2.59 -18.22
CA GLU A 182 11.50 -1.45 -17.88
C GLU A 182 12.75 -1.45 -18.76
N THR A 183 13.17 -0.27 -19.22
CA THR A 183 14.52 -0.06 -19.73
C THR A 183 15.48 0.05 -18.55
N GLU A 184 16.79 -0.19 -18.80
CA GLU A 184 17.81 -0.07 -17.75
C GLU A 184 17.81 1.34 -17.12
N GLU A 185 17.63 2.38 -17.94
CA GLU A 185 17.54 3.75 -17.45
C GLU A 185 16.32 3.96 -16.53
N SER A 186 15.16 3.44 -16.91
CA SER A 186 13.94 3.48 -16.09
C SER A 186 14.13 2.73 -14.78
N LEU A 187 14.79 1.56 -14.83
CA LEU A 187 15.10 0.76 -13.66
C LEU A 187 15.99 1.52 -12.67
N GLN A 188 17.06 2.15 -13.14
CA GLN A 188 17.97 2.91 -12.28
C GLN A 188 17.27 4.11 -11.63
N LYS A 189 16.42 4.83 -12.38
CA LYS A 189 15.60 5.91 -11.81
C LYS A 189 14.68 5.39 -10.71
N ARG A 190 14.05 4.23 -10.90
CA ARG A 190 13.17 3.61 -9.88
C ARG A 190 13.94 3.16 -8.65
N LEU A 191 15.10 2.57 -8.82
CA LEU A 191 15.96 2.16 -7.69
C LEU A 191 16.42 3.36 -6.88
N GLN A 192 16.76 4.46 -7.54
CA GLN A 192 17.13 5.70 -6.87
C GLN A 192 15.94 6.30 -6.10
N ALA A 193 14.75 6.35 -6.71
CA ALA A 193 13.53 6.78 -6.03
C ALA A 193 13.21 5.88 -4.83
N SER A 194 13.37 4.55 -4.98
CA SER A 194 13.12 3.58 -3.90
C SER A 194 14.01 3.80 -2.68
N LYS A 195 15.26 4.23 -2.87
CA LYS A 195 16.15 4.57 -1.73
C LYS A 195 15.61 5.75 -0.92
N ALA A 196 15.11 6.79 -1.61
CA ALA A 196 14.50 7.95 -0.95
C ALA A 196 13.21 7.56 -0.22
N GLU A 197 12.36 6.74 -0.85
CA GLU A 197 11.12 6.24 -0.21
C GLU A 197 11.42 5.35 1.01
N LEU A 198 12.48 4.53 0.98
CA LEU A 198 12.88 3.72 2.13
C LEU A 198 13.37 4.61 3.28
N ALA A 199 14.19 5.61 2.99
CA ALA A 199 14.62 6.58 4.00
C ALA A 199 13.44 7.35 4.61
N TYR A 200 12.45 7.74 3.79
CA TYR A 200 11.20 8.33 4.26
C TYR A 200 10.45 7.38 5.21
N GLY A 201 10.33 6.09 4.86
CA GLY A 201 9.68 5.08 5.70
C GLY A 201 10.41 4.82 7.02
N GLU A 202 11.70 5.14 7.13
CA GLU A 202 12.49 5.01 8.37
C GLU A 202 12.39 6.23 9.28
N SER A 203 12.09 7.39 8.72
CA SER A 203 12.04 8.66 9.46
C SER A 203 10.67 8.97 10.08
N HIS A 204 9.66 8.11 9.90
CA HIS A 204 8.29 8.36 10.35
C HIS A 204 7.75 7.19 11.17
N ASP A 205 6.77 7.46 12.04
CA ASP A 205 6.07 6.46 12.85
C ASP A 205 5.07 5.67 11.99
N TRP A 206 5.55 4.58 11.41
CA TRP A 206 4.76 3.65 10.59
C TRP A 206 4.70 2.29 11.25
N LEU A 207 3.61 1.57 11.00
CA LEU A 207 3.64 0.12 11.11
C LEU A 207 4.42 -0.43 9.90
N SER A 208 5.70 -0.79 10.08
CA SER A 208 6.55 -1.31 9.01
C SER A 208 6.38 -2.81 8.85
N LEU A 209 6.11 -3.26 7.62
CA LEU A 209 6.01 -4.67 7.26
C LEU A 209 7.04 -5.01 6.17
N SER A 210 7.77 -6.12 6.33
CA SER A 210 8.60 -6.68 5.28
C SER A 210 7.89 -7.88 4.64
N TYR A 211 7.62 -7.79 3.34
CA TYR A 211 7.03 -8.89 2.59
C TYR A 211 8.12 -9.74 1.93
N VAL A 212 8.16 -11.02 2.32
CA VAL A 212 9.03 -12.05 1.73
C VAL A 212 8.12 -13.02 0.98
N SER A 213 8.24 -13.12 -0.33
CA SER A 213 7.53 -14.17 -1.09
C SER A 213 8.16 -15.55 -0.84
N THR A 214 7.42 -16.60 -1.13
CA THR A 214 7.97 -17.97 -1.06
C THR A 214 9.15 -18.17 -2.01
N GLU A 215 9.18 -17.47 -3.13
CA GLU A 215 10.30 -17.46 -4.09
C GLU A 215 11.55 -16.80 -3.51
N ASP A 216 11.39 -15.66 -2.82
CA ASP A 216 12.52 -14.98 -2.16
C ASP A 216 13.10 -15.81 -1.02
N ALA A 217 12.26 -16.57 -0.28
CA ALA A 217 12.71 -17.42 0.82
C ALA A 217 13.60 -18.58 0.36
N SER A 218 13.44 -19.04 -0.88
CA SER A 218 14.30 -20.06 -1.49
C SER A 218 15.69 -19.52 -1.84
N MET A 219 15.79 -18.24 -2.23
CA MET A 219 17.05 -17.61 -2.61
C MET A 219 17.89 -17.14 -1.42
N CYS A 220 17.28 -16.87 -0.27
CA CYS A 220 18.00 -16.51 0.96
C CYS A 220 18.70 -17.72 1.66
N LYS A 221 18.55 -18.93 1.12
CA LYS A 221 19.15 -20.17 1.68
C LYS A 221 20.37 -20.66 0.91
N MET A 222 20.78 -19.96 -0.16
CA MET A 222 22.03 -20.19 -0.89
C MET A 222 23.06 -19.12 -0.51
#